data_26a93c2a12a1491bc36237c1d5d816c3
#
_entry.id   26a93c2a12a1491bc36237c1d5d816c3
#
_cell.length_a   1.000
_cell.length_b   1.000
_cell.length_c   1.000
_cell.angle_alpha   90.00
_cell.angle_beta   90.00
_cell.angle_gamma   90.00
#
_symmetry.space_group_name_H-M   'P 1'
#
loop_
_entity.id
_entity.type
_entity.pdbx_description
1 polymer ?
#
loop_
_entity_poly.entity_id
_entity_poly.type
_entity_poly.pdbx_seq_one_letter_code
_entity_poly.pdbx_strand_id
1 'polypeptide(L)'
;MVNHPKFGQIYAFEVDGFGNALMMDDANVPSLLAMPYLGDVDPEDPIYKNTRKFVWSESNPYFFKGKAGEGIGGPHIGHDMVWPMSIMMKAFTSNDDAEIKACVEMLMKTDAGTGFMHESFHKDDADKF
;
A
#
# COMPACT_ATOMS: atom_id res chain seq x y z
N MET A 1 8.77 13.44 -9.53
CA MET A 1 9.78 12.44 -9.10
C MET A 1 10.72 13.08 -8.10
N VAL A 2 11.11 12.33 -7.10
CA VAL A 2 12.05 12.75 -6.03
C VAL A 2 13.06 11.65 -5.76
N ASN A 3 14.21 12.02 -5.20
CA ASN A 3 15.24 11.07 -4.80
C ASN A 3 15.04 10.66 -3.34
N HIS A 4 14.78 9.38 -3.11
CA HIS A 4 14.71 8.81 -1.76
C HIS A 4 16.04 8.13 -1.42
N PRO A 5 16.63 8.36 -0.23
CA PRO A 5 17.97 7.86 0.12
C PRO A 5 18.09 6.33 0.09
N LYS A 6 16.99 5.62 0.34
CA LYS A 6 16.97 4.14 0.40
C LYS A 6 16.50 3.49 -0.91
N PHE A 7 15.59 4.14 -1.66
CA PHE A 7 14.92 3.52 -2.79
C PHE A 7 15.32 4.10 -4.15
N GLY A 8 16.14 5.17 -4.18
CA GLY A 8 16.47 5.88 -5.42
C GLY A 8 15.34 6.79 -5.87
N GLN A 9 15.16 6.96 -7.17
CA GLN A 9 14.07 7.78 -7.69
C GLN A 9 12.73 7.10 -7.45
N ILE A 10 11.80 7.86 -6.86
CA ILE A 10 10.41 7.46 -6.61
C ILE A 10 9.44 8.56 -7.06
N TYR A 11 8.19 8.19 -7.28
CA TYR A 11 7.09 9.16 -7.38
C TYR A 11 6.75 9.69 -5.98
N ALA A 12 6.50 10.98 -5.86
CA ALA A 12 6.00 11.59 -4.64
C ALA A 12 4.47 11.60 -4.65
N PHE A 13 3.86 11.47 -3.48
CA PHE A 13 2.41 11.54 -3.32
C PHE A 13 1.87 12.91 -3.71
N GLU A 14 2.51 13.96 -3.20
CA GLU A 14 2.22 15.35 -3.53
C GLU A 14 3.51 16.17 -3.65
N VAL A 15 3.47 17.25 -4.42
CA VAL A 15 4.53 18.25 -4.51
C VAL A 15 3.90 19.65 -4.53
N ASP A 16 4.57 20.62 -3.92
CA ASP A 16 4.09 22.01 -3.83
C ASP A 16 4.62 22.92 -4.95
N GLY A 17 5.48 22.42 -5.82
CA GLY A 17 6.14 23.19 -6.88
C GLY A 17 7.30 24.08 -6.40
N PHE A 18 7.57 24.13 -5.09
CA PHE A 18 8.65 24.92 -4.48
C PHE A 18 9.81 24.07 -3.96
N GLY A 19 9.81 22.78 -4.29
CA GLY A 19 10.85 21.85 -3.90
C GLY A 19 10.48 20.92 -2.72
N ASN A 20 9.30 21.08 -2.12
CA ASN A 20 8.82 20.17 -1.11
C ASN A 20 8.04 19.02 -1.75
N ALA A 21 8.15 17.84 -1.14
CA ALA A 21 7.45 16.63 -1.58
C ALA A 21 6.92 15.87 -0.36
N LEU A 22 5.68 15.41 -0.44
CA LEU A 22 5.09 14.51 0.53
C LEU A 22 5.38 13.07 0.11
N MET A 23 6.18 12.38 0.92
CA MET A 23 6.60 11.00 0.69
C MET A 23 5.78 10.06 1.57
N MET A 24 4.64 9.64 1.07
CA MET A 24 3.74 8.66 1.66
C MET A 24 2.93 7.98 0.55
N ASP A 25 2.10 7.03 0.91
CA ASP A 25 0.97 6.57 0.11
C ASP A 25 -0.23 6.34 1.03
N ASP A 26 -1.41 6.48 0.47
CA ASP A 26 -2.70 6.23 1.11
C ASP A 26 -3.36 5.03 0.41
N ALA A 27 -4.13 4.23 1.14
CA ALA A 27 -4.86 3.10 0.56
C ALA A 27 -6.01 3.53 -0.35
N ASN A 28 -6.51 4.77 -0.22
CA ASN A 28 -7.51 5.30 -1.13
C ASN A 28 -6.96 5.40 -2.56
N VAL A 29 -7.78 4.97 -3.51
CA VAL A 29 -7.48 5.11 -4.94
C VAL A 29 -8.09 6.42 -5.45
N PRO A 30 -7.33 7.26 -6.17
CA PRO A 30 -5.99 7.03 -6.72
C PRO A 30 -4.87 7.05 -5.67
N SER A 31 -3.88 6.16 -5.83
CA SER A 31 -2.72 6.03 -4.97
C SER A 31 -1.47 5.78 -5.80
N LEU A 32 -0.28 5.94 -5.21
CA LEU A 32 0.97 5.61 -5.92
C LEU A 32 1.04 4.11 -6.26
N LEU A 33 0.58 3.25 -5.36
CA LEU A 33 0.53 1.81 -5.61
C LEU A 33 -0.38 1.47 -6.79
N ALA A 34 -1.49 2.20 -6.96
CA ALA A 34 -2.50 1.95 -7.99
C ALA A 34 -2.14 2.47 -9.39
N MET A 35 -1.05 3.21 -9.56
CA MET A 35 -0.73 3.89 -10.83
C MET A 35 -0.80 2.98 -12.07
N PRO A 36 -0.25 1.74 -12.08
CA PRO A 36 -0.37 0.89 -13.26
C PRO A 36 -1.80 0.41 -13.52
N TYR A 37 -2.57 0.16 -12.46
CA TYR A 37 -3.98 -0.23 -12.55
C TYR A 37 -4.83 0.87 -13.17
N LEU A 38 -4.50 2.13 -12.88
CA LEU A 38 -5.16 3.31 -13.45
C LEU A 38 -4.68 3.66 -14.87
N GLY A 39 -3.59 3.03 -15.32
CA GLY A 39 -3.01 3.30 -16.64
C GLY A 39 -2.05 4.48 -16.68
N ASP A 40 -1.63 4.99 -15.53
CA ASP A 40 -0.76 6.16 -15.44
C ASP A 40 0.71 5.83 -15.76
N VAL A 41 1.16 4.61 -15.44
CA VAL A 41 2.54 4.16 -15.66
C VAL A 41 2.58 2.70 -16.09
N ASP A 42 3.66 2.32 -16.78
CA ASP A 42 3.98 0.92 -17.06
C ASP A 42 4.40 0.23 -15.73
N PRO A 43 3.86 -0.97 -15.40
CA PRO A 43 4.30 -1.72 -14.23
C PRO A 43 5.80 -2.06 -14.22
N GLU A 44 6.45 -2.06 -15.39
CA GLU A 44 7.89 -2.28 -15.52
C GLU A 44 8.73 -1.00 -15.39
N ASP A 45 8.10 0.17 -15.28
CA ASP A 45 8.82 1.43 -15.04
C ASP A 45 9.69 1.33 -13.80
N PRO A 46 11.02 1.57 -13.90
CA PRO A 46 11.95 1.45 -12.78
C PRO A 46 11.63 2.41 -11.63
N ILE A 47 11.09 3.60 -11.92
CA ILE A 47 10.68 4.56 -10.88
C ILE A 47 9.45 4.04 -10.14
N TYR A 48 8.48 3.46 -10.87
CA TYR A 48 7.33 2.82 -10.24
C TYR A 48 7.76 1.62 -9.38
N LYS A 49 8.67 0.77 -9.85
CA LYS A 49 9.18 -0.35 -9.06
C LYS A 49 9.84 0.10 -7.76
N ASN A 50 10.59 1.19 -7.79
CA ASN A 50 11.16 1.79 -6.58
C ASN A 50 10.06 2.36 -5.67
N THR A 51 9.09 3.06 -6.25
CA THR A 51 7.93 3.61 -5.53
C THR A 51 7.14 2.50 -4.85
N ARG A 52 6.87 1.40 -5.55
CA ARG A 52 6.16 0.23 -5.02
C ARG A 52 6.87 -0.37 -3.80
N LYS A 53 8.21 -0.47 -3.84
CA LYS A 53 9.02 -0.91 -2.69
C LYS A 53 8.94 0.09 -1.52
N PHE A 54 8.95 1.38 -1.82
CA PHE A 54 8.85 2.43 -0.83
C PHE A 54 7.50 2.40 -0.11
N VAL A 55 6.38 2.40 -0.85
CA VAL A 55 5.03 2.47 -0.26
C VAL A 55 4.69 1.24 0.57
N TRP A 56 5.29 0.08 0.25
CA TRP A 56 5.14 -1.17 1.02
C TRP A 56 6.31 -1.41 1.97
N SER A 57 6.70 -0.37 2.69
CA SER A 57 7.79 -0.40 3.68
C SER A 57 7.54 0.60 4.81
N GLU A 58 8.27 0.45 5.90
CA GLU A 58 8.22 1.35 7.06
C GLU A 58 8.65 2.80 6.73
N SER A 59 9.20 3.06 5.53
CA SER A 59 9.47 4.41 5.06
C SER A 59 8.20 5.15 4.65
N ASN A 60 7.10 4.43 4.37
CA ASN A 60 5.77 5.01 4.25
C ASN A 60 5.14 5.06 5.65
N PRO A 61 4.78 6.25 6.18
CA PRO A 61 4.23 6.38 7.53
C PRO A 61 2.88 5.68 7.73
N TYR A 62 2.19 5.33 6.64
CA TYR A 62 0.90 4.63 6.68
C TYR A 62 1.00 3.15 6.28
N PHE A 63 2.20 2.62 6.14
CA PHE A 63 2.41 1.18 6.05
C PHE A 63 2.47 0.58 7.45
N PHE A 64 1.63 -0.40 7.71
CA PHE A 64 1.56 -1.11 8.98
C PHE A 64 1.78 -2.60 8.77
N LYS A 65 2.51 -3.21 9.69
CA LYS A 65 2.81 -4.64 9.68
C LYS A 65 2.71 -5.20 11.09
N GLY A 66 1.97 -6.29 11.24
CA GLY A 66 1.75 -6.93 12.52
C GLY A 66 1.39 -8.41 12.39
N LYS A 67 0.80 -8.96 13.45
CA LYS A 67 0.49 -10.39 13.54
C LYS A 67 -0.68 -10.82 12.65
N ALA A 68 -1.67 -9.95 12.49
CA ALA A 68 -2.83 -10.24 11.66
C ALA A 68 -2.52 -10.08 10.17
N GLY A 69 -1.74 -9.05 9.80
CA GLY A 69 -1.38 -8.80 8.43
C GLY A 69 -0.53 -7.55 8.25
N GLU A 70 -0.34 -7.17 6.99
CA GLU A 70 0.39 -5.96 6.60
C GLU A 70 -0.30 -5.26 5.43
N GLY A 71 -0.14 -3.95 5.36
CA GLY A 71 -0.65 -3.15 4.25
C GLY A 71 -0.64 -1.66 4.54
N ILE A 72 -1.18 -0.91 3.62
CA ILE A 72 -1.28 0.55 3.70
C ILE A 72 -2.65 0.90 4.29
N GLY A 73 -2.67 1.84 5.21
CA GLY A 73 -3.86 2.49 5.73
C GLY A 73 -4.00 3.91 5.19
N GLY A 74 -4.18 4.85 6.07
CA GLY A 74 -4.29 6.26 5.71
C GLY A 74 -4.46 7.16 6.92
N PRO A 75 -4.31 8.48 6.76
CA PRO A 75 -4.39 9.40 7.88
C PRO A 75 -5.78 9.48 8.54
N HIS A 76 -6.83 9.07 7.83
CA HIS A 76 -8.23 9.21 8.28
C HIS A 76 -8.77 8.00 9.06
N ILE A 77 -8.07 6.85 9.03
CA ILE A 77 -8.52 5.62 9.73
C ILE A 77 -7.71 5.33 10.99
N GLY A 78 -6.71 6.14 11.32
CA GLY A 78 -5.86 6.01 12.49
C GLY A 78 -4.65 5.10 12.29
N HIS A 79 -3.77 5.12 13.28
CA HIS A 79 -2.56 4.30 13.28
C HIS A 79 -2.89 2.81 13.43
N ASP A 80 -2.02 1.97 12.88
CA ASP A 80 -2.08 0.52 12.97
C ASP A 80 -3.29 -0.14 12.28
N MET A 81 -4.07 0.66 11.55
CA MET A 81 -5.21 0.18 10.77
C MET A 81 -4.81 0.01 9.30
N VAL A 82 -4.96 -1.20 8.81
CA VAL A 82 -4.70 -1.57 7.41
C VAL A 82 -6.00 -1.57 6.62
N TRP A 83 -5.98 -1.01 5.43
CA TRP A 83 -7.09 -1.12 4.49
C TRP A 83 -6.90 -2.32 3.56
N PRO A 84 -7.83 -3.28 3.53
CA PRO A 84 -7.81 -4.38 2.57
C PRO A 84 -7.69 -3.93 1.12
N MET A 85 -8.19 -2.74 0.77
CA MET A 85 -8.04 -2.14 -0.56
C MET A 85 -6.58 -2.05 -0.99
N SER A 86 -5.65 -1.73 -0.08
CA SER A 86 -4.22 -1.69 -0.40
C SER A 86 -3.66 -3.07 -0.75
N ILE A 87 -4.13 -4.11 -0.07
CA ILE A 87 -3.74 -5.51 -0.33
C ILE A 87 -4.27 -5.97 -1.68
N MET A 88 -5.52 -5.64 -2.01
CA MET A 88 -6.10 -5.89 -3.33
C MET A 88 -5.30 -5.17 -4.43
N MET A 89 -4.97 -3.91 -4.23
CA MET A 89 -4.23 -3.13 -5.19
C MET A 89 -2.81 -3.64 -5.39
N LYS A 90 -2.18 -4.16 -4.31
CA LYS A 90 -0.91 -4.86 -4.42
C LYS A 90 -1.00 -6.09 -5.32
N ALA A 91 -2.06 -6.89 -5.17
CA ALA A 91 -2.30 -8.05 -6.02
C ALA A 91 -2.55 -7.65 -7.49
N PHE A 92 -3.40 -6.64 -7.73
CA PHE A 92 -3.73 -6.17 -9.08
C PHE A 92 -2.55 -5.57 -9.85
N THR A 93 -1.56 -5.07 -9.15
CA THR A 93 -0.35 -4.47 -9.75
C THR A 93 0.87 -5.39 -9.70
N SER A 94 0.68 -6.66 -9.33
CA SER A 94 1.74 -7.66 -9.26
C SER A 94 1.75 -8.57 -10.48
N ASN A 95 2.97 -8.91 -10.93
CA ASN A 95 3.22 -9.96 -11.93
C ASN A 95 3.82 -11.23 -11.30
N ASP A 96 3.84 -11.30 -9.95
CA ASP A 96 4.38 -12.42 -9.19
C ASP A 96 3.23 -13.23 -8.56
N ASP A 97 3.03 -14.44 -9.03
CA ASP A 97 1.96 -15.33 -8.56
C ASP A 97 2.07 -15.64 -7.05
N ALA A 98 3.29 -15.69 -6.52
CA ALA A 98 3.51 -15.92 -5.09
C ALA A 98 3.05 -14.71 -4.26
N GLU A 99 3.33 -13.49 -4.74
CA GLU A 99 2.86 -12.26 -4.12
C GLU A 99 1.34 -12.14 -4.19
N ILE A 100 0.73 -12.41 -5.34
CA ILE A 100 -0.73 -12.41 -5.52
C ILE A 100 -1.39 -13.40 -4.56
N LYS A 101 -0.87 -14.62 -4.48
CA LYS A 101 -1.36 -15.64 -3.58
C LYS A 101 -1.28 -15.18 -2.11
N ALA A 102 -0.16 -14.62 -1.69
CA ALA A 102 0.02 -14.11 -0.33
C ALA A 102 -0.98 -13.00 0.01
N CYS A 103 -1.29 -12.11 -0.95
CA CYS A 103 -2.31 -11.07 -0.78
C CYS A 103 -3.70 -11.68 -0.59
N VAL A 104 -4.09 -12.66 -1.41
CA VAL A 104 -5.38 -13.35 -1.29
C VAL A 104 -5.49 -14.08 0.05
N GLU A 105 -4.46 -14.80 0.45
CA GLU A 105 -4.44 -15.50 1.74
C GLU A 105 -4.56 -14.53 2.92
N MET A 106 -3.94 -13.36 2.82
CA MET A 106 -4.06 -12.32 3.85
C MET A 106 -5.47 -11.78 3.94
N LEU A 107 -6.12 -11.47 2.81
CA LEU A 107 -7.52 -11.03 2.79
C LEU A 107 -8.47 -12.07 3.41
N MET A 108 -8.24 -13.35 3.13
CA MET A 108 -9.03 -14.45 3.70
C MET A 108 -8.87 -14.59 5.23
N LYS A 109 -7.73 -14.19 5.78
CA LYS A 109 -7.43 -14.30 7.22
C LYS A 109 -7.85 -13.08 8.03
N THR A 110 -8.22 -11.99 7.38
CA THR A 110 -8.51 -10.71 8.03
C THR A 110 -9.97 -10.30 7.94
N ASP A 111 -10.85 -11.27 7.70
CA ASP A 111 -12.31 -11.10 7.64
C ASP A 111 -13.01 -11.18 9.01
N ALA A 112 -12.27 -11.31 10.10
CA ALA A 112 -12.78 -11.48 11.46
C ALA A 112 -13.79 -12.66 11.60
N GLY A 113 -13.67 -13.68 10.75
CA GLY A 113 -14.58 -14.83 10.72
C GLY A 113 -16.00 -14.50 10.21
N THR A 114 -16.20 -13.32 9.64
CA THR A 114 -17.51 -12.88 9.14
C THR A 114 -17.81 -13.34 7.71
N GLY A 115 -16.79 -13.74 6.95
CA GLY A 115 -16.89 -14.01 5.52
C GLY A 115 -16.97 -12.75 4.66
N PHE A 116 -16.82 -11.57 5.24
CA PHE A 116 -16.83 -10.28 4.57
C PHE A 116 -15.57 -9.51 4.82
N MET A 117 -15.11 -8.78 3.81
CA MET A 117 -14.01 -7.84 3.94
C MET A 117 -14.52 -6.55 4.60
N HIS A 118 -13.82 -6.10 5.63
CA HIS A 118 -14.10 -4.83 6.31
C HIS A 118 -13.37 -3.67 5.65
N GLU A 119 -13.74 -2.45 5.99
CA GLU A 119 -13.05 -1.25 5.51
C GLU A 119 -11.59 -1.22 5.97
N SER A 120 -11.36 -1.63 7.21
CA SER A 120 -10.03 -1.71 7.80
C SER A 120 -9.94 -2.88 8.78
N PHE A 121 -8.71 -3.24 9.17
CA PHE A 121 -8.43 -4.14 10.29
C PHE A 121 -7.16 -3.70 11.00
N HIS A 122 -7.11 -3.96 12.30
CA HIS A 122 -5.89 -3.66 13.08
C HIS A 122 -4.78 -4.66 12.72
N LYS A 123 -3.55 -4.17 12.49
CA LYS A 123 -2.41 -4.99 12.04
C LYS A 123 -2.10 -6.22 12.91
N ASP A 124 -2.42 -6.16 14.20
CA ASP A 124 -2.16 -7.24 15.18
C ASP A 124 -3.40 -8.05 15.56
N ASP A 125 -4.60 -7.58 15.21
CA ASP A 125 -5.86 -8.18 15.66
C ASP A 125 -6.96 -7.94 14.61
N ALA A 126 -7.22 -8.96 13.79
CA ALA A 126 -8.21 -8.87 12.71
C ALA A 126 -9.66 -8.70 13.20
N ASP A 127 -9.94 -8.98 14.48
CA ASP A 127 -11.29 -8.80 15.06
C ASP A 127 -11.57 -7.32 15.40
N LYS A 128 -10.57 -6.46 15.31
CA LYS A 128 -10.70 -5.01 15.43
C LYS A 128 -10.77 -4.38 14.04
N PHE A 129 -11.96 -3.98 13.64
CA PHE A 129 -12.27 -3.37 12.35
C PHE A 129 -13.28 -2.23 12.48
#